data_d2624c12a77e1ffc67a9d054b8dc3dbb
#
_entry.id   d2624c12a77e1ffc67a9d054b8dc3dbb
#
_cell.length_a   1.000
_cell.length_b   1.000
_cell.length_c   1.000
_cell.angle_alpha   90.00
_cell.angle_beta   90.00
_cell.angle_gamma   90.00
#
_symmetry.space_group_name_H-M   'P 1'
#
loop_
_entity.id
_entity.type
_entity.pdbx_description
1 polymer ?
#
loop_
_entity_poly.entity_id
_entity_poly.type
_entity_poly.pdbx_seq_one_letter_code
_entity_poly.pdbx_strand_id
1 'polypeptide(L)'
;MEITYHNSAAISITDNETKILIDPWLTNGEYFGSWGIYPPYNFKPDEFNDVDYIYISHIHPDHCSQKTLSKLNKKIPVIIHNFPEKYFKKNIERLGFNVIEIENNKKMKIEKDFSINILAADNCNPEICGKLFGCSVSESGYGTANIDTLAIFDNKKQIIVNTNDCPYEISEKTAKIVSKQYQNIDFLLVGYAGASSYPQCFNFSEEKLHAEIKM
;
A
#
# COMPACT_ATOMS: atom_id res chain seq x y z
N MET A 1 -3.84 -8.78 -18.10
CA MET A 1 -4.45 -8.20 -16.88
C MET A 1 -5.08 -6.86 -17.22
N GLU A 2 -6.14 -6.49 -16.53
CA GLU A 2 -6.79 -5.19 -16.60
C GLU A 2 -6.58 -4.43 -15.28
N ILE A 3 -6.34 -3.13 -15.35
CA ILE A 3 -6.19 -2.28 -14.17
C ILE A 3 -7.31 -1.25 -14.20
N THR A 4 -8.13 -1.22 -13.15
CA THR A 4 -9.15 -0.20 -12.94
C THR A 4 -8.71 0.73 -11.82
N TYR A 5 -8.56 2.02 -12.12
CA TYR A 5 -8.28 3.05 -11.12
C TYR A 5 -9.59 3.56 -10.51
N HIS A 6 -9.68 3.54 -9.19
CA HIS A 6 -10.86 4.04 -8.47
C HIS A 6 -10.60 5.41 -7.88
N ASN A 7 -9.58 5.52 -7.02
CA ASN A 7 -9.21 6.78 -6.37
C ASN A 7 -7.92 6.62 -5.56
N SER A 8 -7.06 7.63 -5.54
CA SER A 8 -5.81 7.62 -4.75
C SER A 8 -5.01 6.33 -4.97
N ALA A 9 -4.74 5.54 -3.92
CA ALA A 9 -4.10 4.24 -4.01
C ALA A 9 -5.08 3.10 -4.35
N ALA A 10 -6.40 3.36 -4.33
CA ALA A 10 -7.42 2.34 -4.58
C ALA A 10 -7.51 1.98 -6.07
N ILE A 11 -7.11 0.76 -6.40
CA ILE A 11 -7.17 0.18 -7.74
C ILE A 11 -7.74 -1.24 -7.67
N SER A 12 -8.22 -1.74 -8.81
CA SER A 12 -8.46 -3.18 -8.99
C SER A 12 -7.59 -3.74 -10.10
N ILE A 13 -7.10 -4.95 -9.91
CA ILE A 13 -6.44 -5.76 -10.95
C ILE A 13 -7.32 -6.95 -11.22
N THR A 14 -7.69 -7.14 -12.50
CA THR A 14 -8.46 -8.29 -12.96
C THR A 14 -7.64 -9.12 -13.93
N ASP A 15 -7.52 -10.41 -13.68
CA ASP A 15 -6.95 -11.40 -14.59
C ASP A 15 -7.97 -12.53 -14.81
N ASN A 16 -8.44 -12.68 -16.05
CA ASN A 16 -9.56 -13.54 -16.38
C ASN A 16 -10.79 -13.21 -15.51
N GLU A 17 -11.22 -14.14 -14.66
CA GLU A 17 -12.37 -13.96 -13.76
C GLU A 17 -11.97 -13.51 -12.35
N THR A 18 -10.67 -13.47 -12.04
CA THR A 18 -10.19 -13.11 -10.69
C THR A 18 -9.93 -11.62 -10.57
N LYS A 19 -10.53 -11.00 -9.57
CA LYS A 19 -10.43 -9.58 -9.26
C LYS A 19 -9.86 -9.33 -7.88
N ILE A 20 -8.80 -8.54 -7.82
CA ILE A 20 -8.16 -8.10 -6.57
C ILE A 20 -8.36 -6.61 -6.40
N LEU A 21 -8.98 -6.19 -5.30
CA LEU A 21 -9.08 -4.79 -4.89
C LEU A 21 -7.88 -4.44 -4.01
N ILE A 22 -7.23 -3.33 -4.31
CA ILE A 22 -5.99 -2.90 -3.66
C ILE A 22 -6.23 -1.60 -2.92
N ASP A 23 -5.76 -1.53 -1.67
CA ASP A 23 -5.72 -0.33 -0.84
C ASP A 23 -7.02 0.50 -0.87
N PRO A 24 -8.16 -0.08 -0.49
CA PRO A 24 -9.48 0.51 -0.73
C PRO A 24 -9.78 1.69 0.19
N TRP A 25 -9.33 2.88 -0.18
CA TRP A 25 -9.81 4.12 0.40
C TRP A 25 -10.83 4.78 -0.54
N LEU A 26 -12.12 4.52 -0.27
CA LEU A 26 -13.25 4.92 -1.13
C LEU A 26 -14.28 5.80 -0.39
N THR A 27 -13.99 6.16 0.86
CA THR A 27 -14.85 7.01 1.71
C THR A 27 -14.07 8.19 2.26
N ASN A 28 -14.68 9.37 2.28
CA ASN A 28 -14.07 10.58 2.82
C ASN A 28 -13.78 10.51 4.32
N GLY A 29 -12.82 11.32 4.74
CA GLY A 29 -12.60 11.69 6.13
C GLY A 29 -11.60 10.81 6.87
N GLU A 30 -10.56 10.33 6.20
CA GLU A 30 -9.43 9.71 6.89
C GLU A 30 -8.59 10.74 7.66
N TYR A 31 -7.66 10.26 8.50
CA TYR A 31 -6.86 11.11 9.40
C TYR A 31 -7.74 12.12 10.18
N PHE A 32 -8.75 11.57 10.91
CA PHE A 32 -9.70 12.34 11.70
C PHE A 32 -10.53 13.35 10.91
N GLY A 33 -10.78 13.08 9.62
CA GLY A 33 -11.55 13.95 8.74
C GLY A 33 -10.74 15.01 7.99
N SER A 34 -9.43 15.06 8.21
CA SER A 34 -8.55 16.04 7.53
C SER A 34 -8.29 15.72 6.06
N TRP A 35 -8.38 14.44 5.68
CA TRP A 35 -8.16 14.00 4.30
C TRP A 35 -9.47 13.63 3.63
N GLY A 36 -9.70 14.22 2.46
CA GLY A 36 -10.86 13.97 1.61
C GLY A 36 -10.45 13.46 0.24
N ILE A 37 -11.41 12.85 -0.45
CA ILE A 37 -11.26 12.36 -1.82
C ILE A 37 -11.69 13.46 -2.79
N TYR A 38 -10.85 13.81 -3.75
CA TYR A 38 -11.18 14.73 -4.82
C TYR A 38 -10.72 14.20 -6.19
N PRO A 39 -11.60 14.20 -7.21
CA PRO A 39 -13.03 14.51 -7.13
C PRO A 39 -13.78 13.54 -6.20
N PRO A 40 -14.97 13.91 -5.67
CA PRO A 40 -15.73 13.03 -4.79
C PRO A 40 -16.03 11.69 -5.44
N TYR A 41 -15.73 10.60 -4.72
CA TYR A 41 -16.02 9.25 -5.18
C TYR A 41 -17.39 8.79 -4.64
N ASN A 42 -18.25 8.32 -5.53
CA ASN A 42 -19.57 7.79 -5.14
C ASN A 42 -19.43 6.29 -4.82
N PHE A 43 -18.97 5.99 -3.61
CA PHE A 43 -18.73 4.63 -3.16
C PHE A 43 -20.05 3.86 -2.95
N LYS A 44 -20.21 2.80 -3.70
CA LYS A 44 -21.30 1.83 -3.56
C LYS A 44 -20.70 0.46 -3.25
N PRO A 45 -20.84 -0.04 -2.01
CA PRO A 45 -20.24 -1.31 -1.59
C PRO A 45 -20.59 -2.50 -2.48
N ASP A 46 -21.79 -2.52 -3.01
CA ASP A 46 -22.28 -3.64 -3.85
C ASP A 46 -21.55 -3.77 -5.19
N GLU A 47 -20.94 -2.68 -5.69
CA GLU A 47 -20.11 -2.70 -6.90
C GLU A 47 -18.80 -3.48 -6.71
N PHE A 48 -18.48 -3.87 -5.48
CA PHE A 48 -17.28 -4.63 -5.11
C PHE A 48 -17.60 -6.05 -4.64
N ASN A 49 -18.82 -6.52 -4.84
CA ASN A 49 -19.23 -7.89 -4.44
C ASN A 49 -18.61 -8.98 -5.34
N ASP A 50 -18.08 -8.61 -6.50
CA ASP A 50 -17.35 -9.46 -7.45
C ASP A 50 -15.83 -9.52 -7.17
N VAL A 51 -15.36 -8.90 -6.12
CA VAL A 51 -13.96 -8.95 -5.70
C VAL A 51 -13.67 -10.27 -4.98
N ASP A 52 -12.63 -10.98 -5.43
CA ASP A 52 -12.20 -12.26 -4.85
C ASP A 52 -11.23 -12.07 -3.69
N TYR A 53 -10.39 -11.04 -3.76
CA TYR A 53 -9.39 -10.72 -2.73
C TYR A 53 -9.27 -9.21 -2.55
N ILE A 54 -8.98 -8.80 -1.32
CA ILE A 54 -8.51 -7.45 -1.02
C ILE A 54 -7.04 -7.55 -0.66
N TYR A 55 -6.16 -6.80 -1.32
CA TYR A 55 -4.79 -6.63 -0.87
C TYR A 55 -4.64 -5.26 -0.20
N ILE A 56 -4.03 -5.24 0.98
CA ILE A 56 -3.72 -4.00 1.69
C ILE A 56 -2.22 -3.95 1.93
N SER A 57 -1.58 -2.92 1.37
CA SER A 57 -0.13 -2.75 1.38
C SER A 57 0.39 -2.48 2.79
N HIS A 58 -0.27 -1.59 3.54
CA HIS A 58 0.14 -1.19 4.87
C HIS A 58 -1.02 -0.57 5.68
N ILE A 59 -0.72 -0.19 6.92
CA ILE A 59 -1.75 0.17 7.91
C ILE A 59 -2.28 1.61 7.80
N HIS A 60 -1.66 2.49 7.03
CA HIS A 60 -2.11 3.88 6.95
C HIS A 60 -3.57 3.98 6.49
N PRO A 61 -4.35 4.93 7.05
CA PRO A 61 -5.79 5.03 6.81
C PRO A 61 -6.20 5.27 5.35
N ASP A 62 -5.36 5.89 4.55
CA ASP A 62 -5.56 6.13 3.13
C ASP A 62 -5.26 4.90 2.24
N HIS A 63 -4.80 3.80 2.84
CA HIS A 63 -4.66 2.48 2.23
C HIS A 63 -5.54 1.44 2.94
N CYS A 64 -5.59 1.48 4.25
CA CYS A 64 -6.39 0.60 5.10
C CYS A 64 -7.59 1.35 5.71
N SER A 65 -8.46 1.90 4.87
CA SER A 65 -9.62 2.66 5.33
C SER A 65 -10.61 1.77 6.09
N GLN A 66 -10.67 1.93 7.41
CA GLN A 66 -11.64 1.18 8.23
C GLN A 66 -13.09 1.53 7.87
N LYS A 67 -13.35 2.77 7.44
CA LYS A 67 -14.68 3.22 7.00
C LYS A 67 -15.11 2.50 5.72
N THR A 68 -14.21 2.37 4.76
CA THR A 68 -14.47 1.61 3.53
C THR A 68 -14.60 0.12 3.84
N LEU A 69 -13.60 -0.45 4.51
CA LEU A 69 -13.57 -1.87 4.86
C LEU A 69 -14.79 -2.31 5.66
N SER A 70 -15.31 -1.47 6.57
CA SER A 70 -16.51 -1.80 7.36
C SER A 70 -17.75 -2.07 6.50
N LYS A 71 -17.80 -1.50 5.29
CA LYS A 71 -18.93 -1.60 4.37
C LYS A 71 -18.78 -2.70 3.31
N LEU A 72 -17.56 -3.21 3.11
CA LEU A 72 -17.30 -4.29 2.15
C LEU A 72 -17.76 -5.65 2.68
N ASN A 73 -17.99 -6.59 1.76
CA ASN A 73 -18.38 -7.96 2.07
C ASN A 73 -17.27 -8.68 2.85
N LYS A 74 -17.58 -9.15 4.06
CA LYS A 74 -16.62 -9.79 4.98
C LYS A 74 -16.21 -11.20 4.56
N LYS A 75 -16.85 -11.77 3.56
CA LYS A 75 -16.45 -13.07 2.98
C LYS A 75 -15.22 -12.96 2.08
N ILE A 76 -14.89 -11.76 1.61
CA ILE A 76 -13.71 -11.51 0.79
C ILE A 76 -12.47 -11.60 1.69
N PRO A 77 -11.52 -12.53 1.43
CA PRO A 77 -10.29 -12.61 2.21
C PRO A 77 -9.37 -11.41 1.94
N VAL A 78 -8.68 -10.96 2.99
CA VAL A 78 -7.73 -9.85 2.91
C VAL A 78 -6.30 -10.39 2.93
N ILE A 79 -5.53 -10.03 1.92
CA ILE A 79 -4.12 -10.39 1.78
C ILE A 79 -3.27 -9.24 2.33
N ILE A 80 -2.29 -9.57 3.18
CA ILE A 80 -1.29 -8.64 3.70
C ILE A 80 0.08 -9.30 3.75
N HIS A 81 1.12 -8.49 3.91
CA HIS A 81 2.45 -8.99 4.25
C HIS A 81 2.44 -9.59 5.67
N ASN A 82 3.24 -10.65 5.88
CA ASN A 82 3.43 -11.24 7.21
C ASN A 82 4.41 -10.39 8.02
N PHE A 83 3.90 -9.31 8.62
CA PHE A 83 4.69 -8.49 9.53
C PHE A 83 4.94 -9.21 10.87
N PRO A 84 6.10 -9.01 11.51
CA PRO A 84 6.36 -9.53 12.84
C PRO A 84 5.31 -9.09 13.84
N GLU A 85 4.95 -7.81 13.81
CA GLU A 85 3.93 -7.22 14.68
C GLU A 85 2.52 -7.50 14.13
N LYS A 86 1.70 -8.16 14.93
CA LYS A 86 0.38 -8.66 14.49
C LYS A 86 -0.78 -7.66 14.68
N TYR A 87 -0.52 -6.43 15.08
CA TYR A 87 -1.58 -5.44 15.28
C TYR A 87 -2.32 -5.10 13.98
N PHE A 88 -1.63 -5.05 12.85
CA PHE A 88 -2.25 -4.80 11.55
C PHE A 88 -3.24 -5.91 11.19
N LYS A 89 -2.82 -7.17 11.25
CA LYS A 89 -3.69 -8.33 11.08
C LYS A 89 -4.90 -8.26 12.01
N LYS A 90 -4.67 -8.05 13.32
CA LYS A 90 -5.73 -7.97 14.32
C LYS A 90 -6.73 -6.85 14.05
N ASN A 91 -6.28 -5.71 13.51
CA ASN A 91 -7.18 -4.61 13.16
C ASN A 91 -8.13 -5.00 12.02
N ILE A 92 -7.64 -5.72 11.02
CA ILE A 92 -8.46 -6.21 9.90
C ILE A 92 -9.41 -7.32 10.37
N GLU A 93 -8.92 -8.25 11.18
CA GLU A 93 -9.74 -9.33 11.76
C GLU A 93 -10.87 -8.79 12.64
N ARG A 94 -10.64 -7.71 13.41
CA ARG A 94 -11.70 -7.04 14.20
C ARG A 94 -12.83 -6.48 13.34
N LEU A 95 -12.58 -6.19 12.06
CA LEU A 95 -13.60 -5.78 11.11
C LEU A 95 -14.39 -6.98 10.54
N GLY A 96 -14.03 -8.19 10.91
CA GLY A 96 -14.70 -9.44 10.52
C GLY A 96 -14.12 -10.12 9.28
N PHE A 97 -12.95 -9.69 8.78
CA PHE A 97 -12.31 -10.33 7.64
C PHE A 97 -11.44 -11.52 8.02
N ASN A 98 -11.37 -12.50 7.12
CA ASN A 98 -10.29 -13.49 7.13
C ASN A 98 -9.03 -12.90 6.53
N VAL A 99 -7.88 -13.03 7.22
CA VAL A 99 -6.60 -12.46 6.80
C VAL A 99 -5.62 -13.54 6.37
N ILE A 100 -5.10 -13.39 5.15
CA ILE A 100 -4.04 -14.22 4.57
C ILE A 100 -2.73 -13.44 4.65
N GLU A 101 -1.75 -13.97 5.37
CA GLU A 101 -0.42 -13.38 5.49
C GLU A 101 0.54 -14.04 4.49
N ILE A 102 1.27 -13.21 3.73
CA ILE A 102 2.30 -13.68 2.79
C ILE A 102 3.68 -13.31 3.32
N GLU A 103 4.55 -14.29 3.42
CA GLU A 103 5.95 -14.10 3.77
C GLU A 103 6.69 -13.22 2.75
N ASN A 104 7.66 -12.47 3.23
CA ASN A 104 8.48 -11.60 2.38
C ASN A 104 9.08 -12.35 1.20
N ASN A 105 8.85 -11.81 0.00
CA ASN A 105 9.35 -12.37 -1.26
C ASN A 105 8.95 -13.82 -1.53
N LYS A 106 7.77 -14.24 -1.05
CA LYS A 106 7.18 -15.54 -1.37
C LYS A 106 5.94 -15.35 -2.23
N LYS A 107 5.95 -15.95 -3.41
CA LYS A 107 4.79 -15.95 -4.30
C LYS A 107 3.64 -16.75 -3.70
N MET A 108 2.48 -16.11 -3.56
CA MET A 108 1.22 -16.80 -3.32
C MET A 108 0.49 -16.98 -4.65
N LYS A 109 0.10 -18.20 -4.94
CA LYS A 109 -0.71 -18.51 -6.12
C LYS A 109 -2.16 -18.13 -5.84
N ILE A 110 -2.72 -17.26 -6.68
CA ILE A 110 -4.12 -16.86 -6.67
C ILE A 110 -4.94 -17.83 -7.52
N GLU A 111 -4.53 -17.99 -8.78
CA GLU A 111 -5.08 -18.95 -9.74
C GLU A 111 -3.97 -19.72 -10.45
N LYS A 112 -4.34 -20.55 -11.44
CA LYS A 112 -3.41 -21.44 -12.14
C LYS A 112 -2.12 -20.76 -12.59
N ASP A 113 -2.23 -19.58 -13.19
CA ASP A 113 -1.10 -18.82 -13.73
C ASP A 113 -0.96 -17.43 -13.11
N PHE A 114 -1.86 -17.05 -12.21
CA PHE A 114 -1.87 -15.76 -11.54
C PHE A 114 -1.36 -15.87 -10.10
N SER A 115 -0.42 -15.00 -9.74
CA SER A 115 0.21 -14.96 -8.41
C SER A 115 0.45 -13.54 -7.94
N ILE A 116 0.50 -13.38 -6.63
CA ILE A 116 0.98 -12.17 -5.94
C ILE A 116 2.27 -12.49 -5.18
N ASN A 117 3.22 -11.56 -5.22
CA ASN A 117 4.43 -11.57 -4.40
C ASN A 117 4.53 -10.23 -3.68
N ILE A 118 4.80 -10.24 -2.39
CA ILE A 118 4.90 -9.04 -1.57
C ILE A 118 6.32 -8.93 -1.03
N LEU A 119 6.90 -7.73 -1.18
CA LEU A 119 8.19 -7.38 -0.60
C LEU A 119 8.02 -6.20 0.34
N ALA A 120 8.45 -6.37 1.57
CA ALA A 120 8.50 -5.27 2.53
C ALA A 120 9.73 -4.39 2.29
N ALA A 121 9.62 -3.12 2.59
CA ALA A 121 10.74 -2.20 2.67
C ALA A 121 11.59 -2.57 3.90
N ASP A 122 12.59 -3.40 3.72
CA ASP A 122 13.37 -4.01 4.80
C ASP A 122 14.61 -3.20 5.22
N ASN A 123 14.82 -2.06 4.61
CA ASN A 123 15.98 -1.17 4.85
C ASN A 123 15.52 0.24 5.23
N CYS A 124 14.74 0.35 6.28
CA CYS A 124 14.53 1.66 6.87
C CYS A 124 15.86 2.16 7.43
N ASN A 125 16.47 3.15 6.76
CA ASN A 125 17.53 3.92 7.38
C ASN A 125 16.89 4.95 8.32
N PRO A 126 17.02 4.81 9.65
CA PRO A 126 16.37 5.70 10.61
C PRO A 126 16.75 7.18 10.42
N GLU A 127 17.97 7.46 9.96
CA GLU A 127 18.42 8.82 9.71
C GLU A 127 17.72 9.45 8.52
N ILE A 128 17.47 8.65 7.47
CA ILE A 128 16.74 9.10 6.29
C ILE A 128 15.24 9.12 6.58
N CYS A 129 14.69 8.04 7.12
CA CYS A 129 13.29 7.96 7.48
C CYS A 129 12.85 9.03 8.49
N GLY A 130 13.66 9.29 9.50
CA GLY A 130 13.37 10.32 10.49
C GLY A 130 13.29 11.71 9.89
N LYS A 131 14.14 12.01 8.90
CA LYS A 131 14.17 13.31 8.22
C LYS A 131 13.07 13.48 7.18
N LEU A 132 12.83 12.46 6.37
CA LEU A 132 11.93 12.56 5.22
C LEU A 132 10.48 12.17 5.55
N PHE A 133 10.28 11.23 6.46
CA PHE A 133 8.97 10.64 6.73
C PHE A 133 8.49 10.82 8.19
N GLY A 134 9.25 11.54 9.00
CA GLY A 134 8.88 11.81 10.40
C GLY A 134 8.88 10.57 11.31
N CYS A 135 9.52 9.49 10.87
CA CYS A 135 9.63 8.27 11.66
C CYS A 135 10.53 8.48 12.89
N SER A 136 10.08 8.05 14.05
CA SER A 136 10.92 8.03 15.26
C SER A 136 11.59 6.67 15.42
N VAL A 137 12.89 6.66 15.68
CA VAL A 137 13.60 5.45 16.10
C VAL A 137 13.24 5.18 17.55
N SER A 138 12.63 4.03 17.83
CA SER A 138 12.46 3.61 19.23
C SER A 138 13.79 3.16 19.81
N GLU A 139 14.05 3.48 21.08
CA GLU A 139 15.25 3.06 21.82
C GLU A 139 15.42 1.52 21.88
N SER A 140 14.36 0.78 21.60
CA SER A 140 14.36 -0.70 21.59
C SER A 140 15.02 -1.32 20.34
N GLY A 141 15.51 -0.53 19.39
CA GLY A 141 16.08 -1.04 18.14
C GLY A 141 15.06 -1.63 17.16
N TYR A 142 13.80 -1.74 17.57
CA TYR A 142 12.66 -1.96 16.68
C TYR A 142 12.33 -0.60 16.07
N GLY A 143 13.18 -0.19 15.17
CA GLY A 143 12.94 0.99 14.35
C GLY A 143 11.58 0.88 13.74
N THR A 144 11.04 1.99 13.40
CA THR A 144 9.81 2.19 12.64
C THR A 144 9.55 0.97 11.81
N ALA A 145 8.50 0.31 12.14
CA ALA A 145 8.10 -0.89 11.47
C ALA A 145 8.24 -0.64 9.97
N ASN A 146 8.90 -1.53 9.27
CA ASN A 146 8.87 -1.58 7.82
C ASN A 146 7.43 -1.85 7.43
N ILE A 147 6.60 -0.79 7.51
CA ILE A 147 5.16 -0.91 7.28
C ILE A 147 4.85 -0.93 5.79
N ASP A 148 5.72 -0.32 4.97
CA ASP A 148 5.48 -0.18 3.55
C ASP A 148 5.86 -1.45 2.82
N THR A 149 5.01 -1.82 1.87
CA THR A 149 5.24 -2.97 1.01
C THR A 149 5.00 -2.59 -0.45
N LEU A 150 5.69 -3.27 -1.36
CA LEU A 150 5.31 -3.33 -2.75
C LEU A 150 4.74 -4.70 -3.09
N ALA A 151 3.86 -4.74 -4.08
CA ALA A 151 3.29 -5.98 -4.57
C ALA A 151 3.57 -6.17 -6.06
N ILE A 152 3.81 -7.43 -6.43
CA ILE A 152 4.06 -7.85 -7.80
C ILE A 152 2.97 -8.85 -8.18
N PHE A 153 2.20 -8.51 -9.20
CA PHE A 153 1.17 -9.35 -9.78
C PHE A 153 1.70 -9.94 -11.09
N ASP A 154 1.73 -11.26 -11.17
CA ASP A 154 2.37 -11.99 -12.27
C ASP A 154 1.40 -13.08 -12.77
N ASN A 155 0.97 -12.98 -14.04
CA ASN A 155 0.15 -13.99 -14.71
C ASN A 155 0.94 -14.77 -15.77
N LYS A 156 2.27 -14.78 -15.70
CA LYS A 156 3.24 -15.38 -16.64
C LYS A 156 3.31 -14.71 -18.02
N LYS A 157 2.37 -13.83 -18.35
CA LYS A 157 2.36 -13.07 -19.61
C LYS A 157 2.64 -11.60 -19.37
N GLN A 158 2.19 -11.09 -18.23
CA GLN A 158 2.30 -9.69 -17.83
C GLN A 158 2.69 -9.60 -16.37
N ILE A 159 3.48 -8.59 -16.05
CA ILE A 159 3.93 -8.28 -14.70
C ILE A 159 3.55 -6.84 -14.37
N ILE A 160 2.79 -6.70 -13.28
CA ILE A 160 2.44 -5.41 -12.71
C ILE A 160 3.18 -5.27 -11.38
N VAL A 161 3.91 -4.18 -11.20
CA VAL A 161 4.52 -3.82 -9.92
C VAL A 161 3.79 -2.61 -9.37
N ASN A 162 3.24 -2.74 -8.17
CA ASN A 162 2.63 -1.65 -7.44
C ASN A 162 3.51 -1.30 -6.23
N THR A 163 4.15 -0.14 -6.27
CA THR A 163 5.06 0.28 -5.20
C THR A 163 4.33 0.86 -3.99
N ASN A 164 3.06 1.25 -4.17
CA ASN A 164 2.30 1.94 -3.13
C ASN A 164 3.13 3.12 -2.56
N ASP A 165 3.23 3.23 -1.26
CA ASP A 165 4.03 4.25 -0.57
C ASP A 165 5.46 3.79 -0.25
N CYS A 166 5.89 2.64 -0.80
CA CYS A 166 7.23 2.12 -0.57
C CYS A 166 8.28 3.10 -1.11
N PRO A 167 9.04 3.77 -0.26
CA PRO A 167 9.97 4.81 -0.69
C PRO A 167 11.14 4.20 -1.46
N TYR A 168 11.45 4.73 -2.64
CA TYR A 168 12.49 4.15 -3.48
C TYR A 168 13.91 4.31 -2.89
N GLU A 169 14.16 5.37 -2.14
CA GLU A 169 15.47 5.62 -1.49
C GLU A 169 15.81 4.57 -0.44
N ILE A 170 14.81 4.07 0.27
CA ILE A 170 14.99 3.01 1.28
C ILE A 170 14.65 1.63 0.74
N SER A 171 14.18 1.56 -0.50
CA SER A 171 13.77 0.33 -1.18
C SER A 171 14.78 -0.15 -2.23
N GLU A 172 15.99 0.42 -2.29
CA GLU A 172 17.00 0.05 -3.29
C GLU A 172 17.28 -1.45 -3.30
N LYS A 173 17.37 -2.07 -2.14
CA LYS A 173 17.57 -3.52 -2.02
C LYS A 173 16.37 -4.30 -2.57
N THR A 174 15.16 -3.85 -2.25
CA THR A 174 13.91 -4.42 -2.76
C THR A 174 13.83 -4.26 -4.28
N ALA A 175 14.15 -3.08 -4.83
CA ALA A 175 14.21 -2.84 -6.26
C ALA A 175 15.24 -3.75 -6.97
N LYS A 176 16.39 -3.99 -6.36
CA LYS A 176 17.39 -4.95 -6.86
C LYS A 176 16.88 -6.40 -6.88
N ILE A 177 16.08 -6.79 -5.89
CA ILE A 177 15.44 -8.12 -5.88
C ILE A 177 14.45 -8.21 -7.05
N VAL A 178 13.57 -7.20 -7.20
CA VAL A 178 12.58 -7.15 -8.29
C VAL A 178 13.27 -7.24 -9.65
N SER A 179 14.28 -6.41 -9.91
CA SER A 179 15.00 -6.38 -11.20
C SER A 179 15.74 -7.68 -11.54
N LYS A 180 16.14 -8.46 -10.54
CA LYS A 180 16.74 -9.78 -10.73
C LYS A 180 15.73 -10.88 -11.00
N GLN A 181 14.56 -10.81 -10.36
CA GLN A 181 13.53 -11.85 -10.46
C GLN A 181 12.60 -11.66 -11.66
N TYR A 182 12.40 -10.41 -12.08
CA TYR A 182 11.46 -10.03 -13.13
C TYR A 182 12.19 -9.21 -14.20
N GLN A 183 12.48 -9.83 -15.33
CA GLN A 183 13.25 -9.20 -16.42
C GLN A 183 12.49 -8.08 -17.12
N ASN A 184 11.17 -8.23 -17.25
CA ASN A 184 10.29 -7.24 -17.86
C ASN A 184 9.17 -6.91 -16.89
N ILE A 185 8.88 -5.62 -16.74
CA ILE A 185 7.73 -5.11 -16.02
C ILE A 185 6.85 -4.41 -17.04
N ASP A 186 5.61 -4.87 -17.20
CA ASP A 186 4.67 -4.31 -18.17
C ASP A 186 4.02 -3.03 -17.63
N PHE A 187 3.72 -2.98 -16.33
CA PHE A 187 3.17 -1.83 -15.65
C PHE A 187 3.87 -1.58 -14.32
N LEU A 188 4.27 -0.33 -14.10
CA LEU A 188 4.80 0.15 -12.83
C LEU A 188 3.86 1.23 -12.30
N LEU A 189 3.21 0.94 -11.18
CA LEU A 189 2.34 1.85 -10.46
C LEU A 189 3.14 2.47 -9.32
N VAL A 190 3.28 3.79 -9.35
CA VAL A 190 4.08 4.56 -8.38
C VAL A 190 3.26 5.71 -7.80
N GLY A 191 3.46 6.02 -6.54
CA GLY A 191 3.01 7.26 -5.97
C GLY A 191 3.73 8.43 -6.63
N TYR A 192 2.99 9.41 -7.11
CA TYR A 192 3.58 10.61 -7.72
C TYR A 192 3.22 11.89 -6.97
N ALA A 193 2.30 11.79 -6.04
CA ALA A 193 1.87 12.93 -5.28
C ALA A 193 2.89 13.27 -4.21
N GLY A 194 3.57 14.38 -4.36
CA GLY A 194 4.12 15.11 -3.23
C GLY A 194 2.97 15.64 -2.37
N ALA A 195 2.08 14.74 -1.96
CA ALA A 195 0.76 15.07 -1.44
C ALA A 195 0.76 15.47 0.03
N SER A 196 1.93 15.59 0.63
CA SER A 196 1.93 16.13 1.98
C SER A 196 1.89 17.66 1.90
N SER A 197 1.07 18.24 2.72
CA SER A 197 1.15 19.67 3.03
C SER A 197 2.46 20.04 3.75
N TYR A 198 3.34 19.08 3.96
CA TYR A 198 4.71 19.29 4.41
C TYR A 198 5.57 19.78 3.23
N PRO A 199 6.41 20.82 3.39
CA PRO A 199 6.62 21.57 4.65
C PRO A 199 5.65 22.74 4.86
N GLN A 200 4.70 22.98 3.94
CA GLN A 200 3.86 24.18 3.90
C GLN A 200 2.83 24.24 5.04
N CYS A 201 2.51 23.10 5.64
CA CYS A 201 1.61 23.05 6.81
C CYS A 201 2.25 23.55 8.12
N PHE A 202 3.57 23.77 8.11
CA PHE A 202 4.29 24.27 9.27
C PHE A 202 4.61 25.76 9.13
N ASN A 203 4.61 26.47 10.24
CA ASN A 203 5.00 27.88 10.29
C ASN A 203 6.53 27.99 10.38
N PHE A 204 7.21 27.64 9.28
CA PHE A 204 8.66 27.80 9.15
C PHE A 204 9.03 29.22 8.72
N SER A 205 10.26 29.65 9.06
CA SER A 205 10.83 30.82 8.39
C SER A 205 10.97 30.54 6.89
N GLU A 206 10.93 31.59 6.09
CA GLU A 206 11.02 31.46 4.62
C GLU A 206 12.29 30.72 4.17
N GLU A 207 13.42 30.98 4.83
CA GLU A 207 14.68 30.30 4.59
C GLU A 207 14.60 28.80 4.89
N LYS A 208 13.98 28.41 6.02
CA LYS A 208 13.78 27.00 6.40
C LYS A 208 12.82 26.31 5.45
N LEU A 209 11.74 26.99 5.05
CA LEU A 209 10.78 26.44 4.09
C LEU A 209 11.43 26.13 2.74
N HIS A 210 12.26 27.06 2.22
CA HIS A 210 13.00 26.84 0.99
C HIS A 210 14.06 25.74 1.10
N ALA A 211 14.66 25.54 2.26
CA ALA A 211 15.61 24.45 2.49
C ALA A 211 14.88 23.08 2.46
N GLU A 212 13.72 22.99 3.09
CA GLU A 212 12.91 21.75 3.12
C GLU A 212 12.32 21.39 1.75
N ILE A 213 11.95 22.38 0.92
CA ILE A 213 11.45 22.13 -0.46
C ILE A 213 12.56 21.64 -1.40
N LYS A 214 13.82 21.96 -1.13
CA LYS A 214 14.96 21.58 -1.97
C LYS A 214 15.53 20.19 -1.68
N MET A 215 15.10 19.53 -0.62
CA MET A 215 15.47 18.15 -0.30
C MET A 215 14.62 17.16 -1.10
#